data_12e4f201df3284141fc66943343635b9
#
_entry.id   12e4f201df3284141fc66943343635b9
#
_cell.length_a   1.000
_cell.length_b   1.000
_cell.length_c   1.000
_cell.angle_alpha   90.00
_cell.angle_beta   90.00
_cell.angle_gamma   90.00
#
_symmetry.space_group_name_H-M   'P 1'
#
loop_
_entity.id
_entity.type
_entity.pdbx_description
1 polymer ?
#
loop_
_entity_poly.entity_id
_entity_poly.type
_entity_poly.pdbx_seq_one_letter_code
_entity_poly.pdbx_strand_id
1 'polypeptide(L)'
;MKSLVIRLGALAFMMLGLHSSPASAQALAVPPVPDALQVPAGNTLFLGARAAGTQNYVCLPTAKRTLAWRFLGPQATLFVESEGGLQPQVTTHFLSVNPIEVNVARPTWQHSVDTSKVWGRVRASSADPIYVEAGAIPWLLLEAAGTELGPDGGDVLAPTTFIQRVNTSGGLAPATGCSNDDEIGKVALVPYSTDYYFYRKSRN
;
A
#
# COMPACT_ATOMS: atom_id res chain seq x y z
N MET A 1 -29.62 -31.20 -75.45
CA MET A 1 -29.83 -30.15 -74.45
C MET A 1 -29.59 -30.78 -73.06
N LYS A 2 -28.43 -30.57 -72.49
CA LYS A 2 -28.06 -31.16 -71.17
C LYS A 2 -28.10 -30.02 -70.12
N SER A 3 -29.04 -30.08 -69.15
CA SER A 3 -29.15 -29.11 -68.01
C SER A 3 -28.11 -29.41 -66.99
N LEU A 4 -27.31 -28.40 -66.70
CA LEU A 4 -26.29 -28.36 -65.61
C LEU A 4 -26.95 -27.82 -64.31
N VAL A 5 -27.07 -28.69 -63.31
CA VAL A 5 -27.58 -28.32 -62.00
C VAL A 5 -26.39 -27.95 -61.13
N ILE A 6 -26.24 -26.64 -60.78
CA ILE A 6 -25.26 -26.14 -59.89
C ILE A 6 -25.82 -26.27 -58.46
N ARG A 7 -25.20 -27.08 -57.59
CA ARG A 7 -25.50 -27.15 -56.16
C ARG A 7 -24.66 -26.09 -55.41
N LEU A 8 -25.29 -25.08 -54.86
CA LEU A 8 -24.68 -24.15 -53.94
C LEU A 8 -24.54 -24.85 -52.55
N GLY A 9 -23.32 -25.10 -52.11
CA GLY A 9 -23.01 -25.52 -50.73
C GLY A 9 -22.92 -24.29 -49.83
N ALA A 10 -23.79 -24.20 -48.82
CA ALA A 10 -23.72 -23.18 -47.78
C ALA A 10 -22.63 -23.56 -46.77
N LEU A 11 -21.54 -22.79 -46.72
CA LEU A 11 -20.55 -22.85 -45.65
C LEU A 11 -21.10 -22.12 -44.40
N ALA A 12 -21.46 -22.88 -43.36
CA ALA A 12 -21.79 -22.31 -42.06
C ALA A 12 -20.50 -21.91 -41.35
N PHE A 13 -20.27 -20.61 -41.21
CA PHE A 13 -19.15 -20.05 -40.45
C PHE A 13 -19.53 -20.07 -38.96
N MET A 14 -18.97 -21.02 -38.19
CA MET A 14 -19.18 -21.13 -36.74
C MET A 14 -18.28 -20.12 -36.06
N MET A 15 -18.82 -18.96 -35.66
CA MET A 15 -18.13 -17.96 -34.84
C MET A 15 -17.95 -18.52 -33.43
N LEU A 16 -16.73 -18.99 -33.07
CA LEU A 16 -16.36 -19.22 -31.67
C LEU A 16 -16.21 -17.86 -31.00
N GLY A 17 -17.21 -17.48 -30.22
CA GLY A 17 -17.11 -16.32 -29.32
C GLY A 17 -16.08 -16.58 -28.23
N LEU A 18 -14.93 -15.93 -28.32
CA LEU A 18 -13.96 -15.85 -27.22
C LEU A 18 -14.58 -15.03 -26.11
N HIS A 19 -15.15 -15.69 -25.09
CA HIS A 19 -15.56 -15.05 -23.87
C HIS A 19 -14.29 -14.81 -23.03
N SER A 20 -13.73 -13.60 -23.10
CA SER A 20 -12.73 -13.14 -22.14
C SER A 20 -13.45 -12.86 -20.82
N SER A 21 -13.32 -13.78 -19.85
CA SER A 21 -13.70 -13.51 -18.47
C SER A 21 -12.81 -12.37 -17.93
N PRO A 22 -13.38 -11.39 -17.22
CA PRO A 22 -12.55 -10.36 -16.59
C PRO A 22 -11.60 -11.04 -15.58
N ALA A 23 -10.31 -10.78 -15.72
CA ALA A 23 -9.30 -11.24 -14.78
C ALA A 23 -9.64 -10.64 -13.39
N SER A 24 -10.03 -11.50 -12.44
CA SER A 24 -10.25 -11.10 -11.07
C SER A 24 -8.90 -10.94 -10.39
N ALA A 25 -8.54 -9.73 -9.94
CA ALA A 25 -7.37 -9.55 -9.09
C ALA A 25 -7.54 -10.40 -7.83
N GLN A 26 -6.60 -11.30 -7.55
CA GLN A 26 -6.65 -12.13 -6.36
C GLN A 26 -6.44 -11.22 -5.14
N ALA A 27 -7.50 -11.06 -4.34
CA ALA A 27 -7.43 -10.24 -3.14
C ALA A 27 -6.40 -10.84 -2.16
N LEU A 28 -5.43 -10.03 -1.75
CA LEU A 28 -4.44 -10.41 -0.75
C LEU A 28 -5.18 -10.74 0.57
N ALA A 29 -5.01 -11.97 1.09
CA ALA A 29 -5.69 -12.40 2.31
C ALA A 29 -5.13 -11.67 3.55
N VAL A 30 -6.01 -11.10 4.37
CA VAL A 30 -5.61 -10.47 5.63
C VAL A 30 -5.13 -11.54 6.60
N PRO A 31 -3.88 -11.47 7.11
CA PRO A 31 -3.38 -12.43 8.08
C PRO A 31 -4.04 -12.22 9.46
N PRO A 32 -3.95 -13.20 10.37
CA PRO A 32 -4.24 -12.97 11.79
C PRO A 32 -3.39 -11.83 12.33
N VAL A 33 -4.00 -10.94 13.12
CA VAL A 33 -3.33 -9.79 13.73
C VAL A 33 -3.54 -9.78 15.25
N PRO A 34 -2.63 -9.18 16.04
CA PRO A 34 -2.85 -8.93 17.45
C PRO A 34 -4.16 -8.17 17.70
N ASP A 35 -4.82 -8.39 18.84
CA ASP A 35 -6.10 -7.75 19.19
C ASP A 35 -6.04 -6.21 19.09
N ALA A 36 -4.93 -5.60 19.50
CA ALA A 36 -4.74 -4.16 19.40
C ALA A 36 -4.72 -3.61 17.96
N LEU A 37 -4.49 -4.46 16.97
CA LEU A 37 -4.47 -4.11 15.55
C LEU A 37 -5.73 -4.53 14.81
N GLN A 38 -6.75 -5.06 15.51
CA GLN A 38 -8.04 -5.38 14.92
C GLN A 38 -8.73 -4.10 14.42
N VAL A 39 -9.24 -4.15 13.20
CA VAL A 39 -10.04 -3.05 12.65
C VAL A 39 -11.41 -3.03 13.34
N PRO A 40 -11.87 -1.87 13.83
CA PRO A 40 -13.17 -1.76 14.48
C PRO A 40 -14.32 -2.28 13.61
N ALA A 41 -15.31 -2.93 14.23
CA ALA A 41 -16.52 -3.40 13.56
C ALA A 41 -17.21 -2.28 12.74
N GLY A 42 -17.95 -2.65 11.70
CA GLY A 42 -18.58 -1.70 10.77
C GLY A 42 -17.63 -1.12 9.73
N ASN A 43 -16.46 -1.75 9.52
CA ASN A 43 -15.56 -1.44 8.44
C ASN A 43 -15.29 -2.69 7.60
N THR A 44 -15.20 -2.53 6.29
CA THR A 44 -14.92 -3.60 5.31
C THR A 44 -13.66 -3.29 4.54
N LEU A 45 -12.86 -4.32 4.28
CA LEU A 45 -11.71 -4.26 3.38
C LEU A 45 -12.18 -3.90 1.96
N PHE A 46 -11.47 -2.98 1.31
CA PHE A 46 -11.74 -2.67 -0.10
C PHE A 46 -10.48 -2.65 -0.99
N LEU A 47 -9.29 -2.54 -0.39
CA LEU A 47 -8.03 -2.61 -1.14
C LEU A 47 -6.97 -3.29 -0.27
N GLY A 48 -6.33 -4.33 -0.81
CA GLY A 48 -5.13 -4.95 -0.27
C GLY A 48 -4.00 -4.85 -1.28
N ALA A 49 -2.80 -4.45 -0.85
CA ALA A 49 -1.67 -4.27 -1.74
C ALA A 49 -0.34 -4.56 -1.02
N ARG A 50 0.59 -5.18 -1.75
CA ARG A 50 1.97 -5.40 -1.28
C ARG A 50 2.83 -4.19 -1.59
N ALA A 51 3.58 -3.71 -0.60
CA ALA A 51 4.50 -2.59 -0.74
C ALA A 51 5.96 -3.04 -0.75
N ALA A 52 6.75 -2.36 -1.57
CA ALA A 52 8.20 -2.44 -1.57
C ALA A 52 8.79 -1.03 -1.65
N GLY A 53 9.85 -0.78 -0.87
CA GLY A 53 10.48 0.55 -0.83
C GLY A 53 11.51 0.67 0.28
N THR A 54 11.67 1.88 0.82
CA THR A 54 12.62 2.20 1.89
C THR A 54 11.96 2.95 3.04
N GLN A 55 12.43 2.66 4.26
CA GLN A 55 12.30 3.54 5.41
C GLN A 55 13.54 4.42 5.44
N ASN A 56 13.35 5.73 5.37
CA ASN A 56 14.44 6.68 5.23
C ASN A 56 14.77 7.30 6.59
N TYR A 57 16.06 7.39 6.89
CA TYR A 57 16.58 7.94 8.15
C TYR A 57 17.68 8.94 7.87
N VAL A 58 17.88 9.88 8.78
CA VAL A 58 19.01 10.82 8.79
C VAL A 58 19.70 10.79 10.15
N CYS A 59 21.02 10.81 10.16
CA CYS A 59 21.80 10.90 11.38
C CYS A 59 21.80 12.34 11.88
N LEU A 60 21.26 12.61 13.07
CA LEU A 60 21.18 13.95 13.66
C LEU A 60 21.49 13.94 15.16
N PRO A 61 21.96 15.08 15.70
CA PRO A 61 22.09 15.27 17.13
C PRO A 61 20.73 15.14 17.86
N THR A 62 20.75 14.49 19.00
CA THR A 62 19.62 14.44 19.95
C THR A 62 19.67 15.61 20.93
N ALA A 63 18.58 15.81 21.69
CA ALA A 63 18.57 16.78 22.79
C ALA A 63 19.63 16.50 23.88
N LYS A 64 20.10 15.25 24.00
CA LYS A 64 21.17 14.83 24.92
C LYS A 64 22.58 14.99 24.34
N ARG A 65 22.72 15.60 23.16
CA ARG A 65 23.98 15.76 22.41
C ARG A 65 24.65 14.44 22.01
N THR A 66 23.90 13.35 21.96
CA THR A 66 24.29 12.10 21.30
C THR A 66 23.76 12.11 19.87
N LEU A 67 24.32 11.29 18.99
CA LEU A 67 23.80 11.11 17.64
C LEU A 67 22.80 9.95 17.58
N ALA A 68 21.81 10.06 16.74
CA ALA A 68 20.86 8.99 16.47
C ALA A 68 20.25 9.12 15.06
N TRP A 69 19.91 7.98 14.49
CA TRP A 69 19.08 7.91 13.29
C TRP A 69 17.68 8.47 13.59
N ARG A 70 17.30 9.49 12.85
CA ARG A 70 15.96 10.09 12.88
C ARG A 70 15.19 9.68 11.65
N PHE A 71 13.98 9.19 11.86
CA PHE A 71 13.09 8.81 10.77
C PHE A 71 12.67 10.04 9.96
N LEU A 72 12.86 9.97 8.63
CA LEU A 72 12.46 11.00 7.66
C LEU A 72 11.09 10.67 7.02
N GLY A 73 10.80 9.38 6.85
CA GLY A 73 9.57 8.94 6.21
C GLY A 73 9.78 7.72 5.32
N PRO A 74 8.68 7.05 4.95
CA PRO A 74 8.71 5.98 3.97
C PRO A 74 8.82 6.54 2.56
N GLN A 75 9.33 5.72 1.66
CA GLN A 75 9.21 5.90 0.22
C GLN A 75 8.97 4.52 -0.39
N ALA A 76 7.74 4.24 -0.76
CA ALA A 76 7.37 2.92 -1.25
C ALA A 76 6.32 2.99 -2.36
N THR A 77 6.28 1.91 -3.13
CA THR A 77 5.27 1.66 -4.15
C THR A 77 4.46 0.44 -3.75
N LEU A 78 3.14 0.53 -3.91
CA LEU A 78 2.20 -0.54 -3.62
C LEU A 78 1.70 -1.16 -4.92
N PHE A 79 1.65 -2.49 -4.94
CA PHE A 79 1.25 -3.30 -6.07
C PHE A 79 0.10 -4.23 -5.66
N VAL A 80 -0.82 -4.48 -6.58
CA VAL A 80 -1.80 -5.56 -6.46
C VAL A 80 -1.37 -6.74 -7.34
N GLU A 81 -1.66 -7.96 -6.88
CA GLU A 81 -1.47 -9.14 -7.72
C GLU A 81 -2.67 -9.29 -8.65
N SER A 82 -2.43 -9.43 -9.96
CA SER A 82 -3.45 -9.73 -10.96
C SER A 82 -3.26 -11.15 -11.50
N GLU A 83 -4.33 -11.73 -12.02
CA GLU A 83 -4.24 -12.99 -12.78
C GLU A 83 -3.25 -12.81 -13.95
N GLY A 84 -2.35 -13.79 -14.09
CA GLY A 84 -1.27 -13.71 -15.10
C GLY A 84 0.07 -13.14 -14.57
N GLY A 85 0.20 -12.89 -13.26
CA GLY A 85 1.47 -12.48 -12.64
C GLY A 85 1.88 -11.03 -12.85
N LEU A 86 1.03 -10.21 -13.47
CA LEU A 86 1.23 -8.77 -13.55
C LEU A 86 1.00 -8.16 -12.16
N GLN A 87 1.86 -7.22 -11.78
CA GLN A 87 1.76 -6.48 -10.52
C GLN A 87 1.61 -4.98 -10.80
N PRO A 88 0.41 -4.52 -11.22
CA PRO A 88 0.21 -3.11 -11.46
C PRO A 88 0.39 -2.30 -10.19
N GLN A 89 1.11 -1.18 -10.32
CA GLN A 89 1.22 -0.18 -9.27
C GLN A 89 -0.14 0.47 -9.05
N VAL A 90 -0.58 0.52 -7.80
CA VAL A 90 -1.87 1.14 -7.45
C VAL A 90 -1.72 2.37 -6.56
N THR A 91 -0.65 2.47 -5.78
CA THR A 91 -0.48 3.52 -4.79
C THR A 91 0.99 3.82 -4.56
N THR A 92 1.33 5.08 -4.28
CA THR A 92 2.61 5.49 -3.69
C THR A 92 2.42 5.80 -2.21
N HIS A 93 3.47 5.57 -1.41
CA HIS A 93 3.48 5.81 0.04
C HIS A 93 4.69 6.65 0.44
N PHE A 94 4.42 7.76 1.12
CA PHE A 94 5.41 8.75 1.50
C PHE A 94 4.95 9.54 2.74
N LEU A 95 5.72 10.53 3.18
CA LEU A 95 5.33 11.45 4.23
C LEU A 95 4.95 12.79 3.61
N SER A 96 3.76 13.33 3.92
CA SER A 96 3.37 14.68 3.51
C SER A 96 2.55 15.40 4.58
N VAL A 97 2.49 16.74 4.47
CA VAL A 97 1.67 17.56 5.37
C VAL A 97 0.19 17.25 5.12
N ASN A 98 -0.55 16.96 6.22
CA ASN A 98 -1.99 16.80 6.17
C ASN A 98 -2.63 18.21 6.13
N PRO A 99 -3.41 18.57 5.10
CA PRO A 99 -3.95 19.92 4.94
C PRO A 99 -4.95 20.35 6.01
N ILE A 100 -5.56 19.39 6.73
CA ILE A 100 -6.49 19.68 7.82
C ILE A 100 -5.83 19.72 9.21
N GLU A 101 -4.54 19.39 9.31
CA GLU A 101 -3.74 19.43 10.53
C GLU A 101 -2.55 20.37 10.29
N VAL A 102 -2.60 21.58 10.81
CA VAL A 102 -1.57 22.61 10.55
C VAL A 102 -0.17 22.12 10.88
N ASN A 103 0.71 22.09 9.88
CA ASN A 103 2.13 21.69 9.98
C ASN A 103 2.38 20.26 10.47
N VAL A 104 1.41 19.37 10.39
CA VAL A 104 1.56 17.96 10.77
C VAL A 104 1.80 17.11 9.53
N ALA A 105 3.02 16.54 9.41
CA ALA A 105 3.30 15.52 8.41
C ALA A 105 2.76 14.17 8.87
N ARG A 106 2.12 13.45 7.95
CA ARG A 106 1.54 12.13 8.17
C ARG A 106 2.02 11.12 7.12
N PRO A 107 2.08 9.82 7.46
CA PRO A 107 2.11 8.76 6.46
C PRO A 107 0.96 8.96 5.49
N THR A 108 1.29 9.03 4.21
CA THR A 108 0.37 9.38 3.13
C THR A 108 0.38 8.28 2.08
N TRP A 109 -0.78 7.93 1.58
CA TRP A 109 -0.95 7.09 0.40
C TRP A 109 -1.67 7.90 -0.67
N GLN A 110 -1.15 7.84 -1.88
CA GLN A 110 -1.75 8.48 -3.05
C GLN A 110 -1.99 7.44 -4.13
N HIS A 111 -3.23 7.33 -4.58
CA HIS A 111 -3.59 6.41 -5.65
C HIS A 111 -2.95 6.83 -6.97
N SER A 112 -2.41 5.86 -7.72
CA SER A 112 -1.56 6.13 -8.87
C SER A 112 -2.30 6.65 -10.11
N VAL A 113 -3.60 6.35 -10.23
CA VAL A 113 -4.41 6.74 -11.39
C VAL A 113 -5.23 7.99 -11.11
N ASP A 114 -6.02 7.98 -10.03
CA ASP A 114 -6.98 9.06 -9.74
C ASP A 114 -6.43 10.12 -8.77
N THR A 115 -5.22 9.91 -8.25
CA THR A 115 -4.49 10.79 -7.33
C THR A 115 -5.18 11.13 -6.02
N SER A 116 -6.32 10.49 -5.70
CA SER A 116 -6.93 10.58 -4.38
C SER A 116 -5.94 10.18 -3.27
N LYS A 117 -6.06 10.79 -2.08
CA LYS A 117 -5.10 10.60 -0.98
C LYS A 117 -5.79 10.25 0.32
N VAL A 118 -5.03 9.57 1.17
CA VAL A 118 -5.34 9.40 2.59
C VAL A 118 -4.10 9.64 3.44
N TRP A 119 -4.25 10.37 4.54
CA TRP A 119 -3.25 10.58 5.58
C TRP A 119 -3.60 9.72 6.78
N GLY A 120 -2.62 8.93 7.27
CA GLY A 120 -2.81 8.01 8.39
C GLY A 120 -2.23 8.55 9.69
N ARG A 121 -2.92 8.28 10.80
CA ARG A 121 -2.42 8.48 12.16
C ARG A 121 -2.33 7.12 12.86
N VAL A 122 -1.16 6.79 13.41
CA VAL A 122 -0.99 5.54 14.16
C VAL A 122 -1.96 5.51 15.35
N ARG A 123 -2.79 4.47 15.40
CA ARG A 123 -3.71 4.16 16.48
C ARG A 123 -3.14 3.13 17.43
N ALA A 124 -2.52 2.09 16.87
CA ALA A 124 -1.88 1.02 17.62
C ALA A 124 -0.67 0.48 16.84
N SER A 125 0.27 -0.10 17.59
CA SER A 125 1.50 -0.71 17.07
C SER A 125 1.79 -2.00 17.81
N SER A 126 2.34 -3.00 17.12
CA SER A 126 2.83 -4.25 17.71
C SER A 126 4.18 -4.62 17.12
N ALA A 127 5.11 -4.96 18.00
CA ALA A 127 6.40 -5.58 17.67
C ALA A 127 6.48 -7.01 18.24
N ASP A 128 5.33 -7.62 18.53
CA ASP A 128 5.25 -8.98 19.08
C ASP A 128 5.90 -9.98 18.12
N PRO A 129 6.93 -10.72 18.57
CA PRO A 129 7.67 -11.65 17.73
C PRO A 129 6.85 -12.86 17.24
N ILE A 130 5.64 -13.08 17.77
CA ILE A 130 4.69 -14.06 17.24
C ILE A 130 4.21 -13.64 15.84
N TYR A 131 4.15 -12.34 15.56
CA TYR A 131 3.62 -11.77 14.32
C TYR A 131 4.70 -11.08 13.49
N VAL A 132 5.63 -10.38 14.15
CA VAL A 132 6.60 -9.48 13.49
C VAL A 132 7.92 -10.19 13.33
N GLU A 133 8.43 -10.24 12.10
CA GLU A 133 9.74 -10.81 11.78
C GLU A 133 10.87 -10.08 12.55
N ALA A 134 11.86 -10.81 13.01
CA ALA A 134 13.04 -10.24 13.65
C ALA A 134 13.76 -9.29 12.67
N GLY A 135 14.07 -8.06 13.12
CA GLY A 135 14.69 -7.05 12.26
C GLY A 135 13.69 -6.24 11.40
N ALA A 136 12.40 -6.52 11.51
CA ALA A 136 11.37 -5.77 10.80
C ALA A 136 10.78 -4.64 11.62
N ILE A 137 10.27 -3.61 10.93
CA ILE A 137 9.49 -2.54 11.56
C ILE A 137 8.17 -3.07 12.12
N PRO A 138 7.60 -2.47 13.20
CA PRO A 138 6.37 -2.95 13.83
C PRO A 138 5.18 -2.98 12.87
N TRP A 139 4.23 -3.88 13.13
CA TRP A 139 2.89 -3.84 12.53
C TRP A 139 2.08 -2.68 13.09
N LEU A 140 1.20 -2.10 12.29
CA LEU A 140 0.42 -0.93 12.68
C LEU A 140 -1.06 -1.07 12.32
N LEU A 141 -1.90 -0.50 13.18
CA LEU A 141 -3.22 -0.02 12.81
C LEU A 141 -3.16 1.51 12.74
N LEU A 142 -3.55 2.07 11.60
CA LEU A 142 -3.68 3.51 11.41
C LEU A 142 -5.16 3.86 11.18
N GLU A 143 -5.55 5.02 11.68
CA GLU A 143 -6.83 5.65 11.42
C GLU A 143 -6.63 6.75 10.36
N ALA A 144 -7.57 6.94 9.45
CA ALA A 144 -7.53 8.05 8.51
C ALA A 144 -7.61 9.38 9.27
N ALA A 145 -6.57 10.19 9.17
CA ALA A 145 -6.51 11.53 9.75
C ALA A 145 -7.01 12.62 8.79
N GLY A 146 -7.17 12.28 7.53
CA GLY A 146 -7.69 13.12 6.47
C GLY A 146 -7.68 12.37 5.14
N THR A 147 -8.55 12.78 4.22
CA THR A 147 -8.60 12.27 2.86
C THR A 147 -8.81 13.43 1.88
N GLU A 148 -8.42 13.24 0.63
CA GLU A 148 -8.55 14.22 -0.45
C GLU A 148 -8.98 13.51 -1.73
N LEU A 149 -9.93 14.08 -2.44
CA LEU A 149 -10.29 13.63 -3.78
C LEU A 149 -9.18 13.98 -4.77
N GLY A 150 -9.06 13.21 -5.83
CA GLY A 150 -8.24 13.61 -6.96
C GLY A 150 -8.83 14.87 -7.66
N PRO A 151 -8.03 15.63 -8.44
CA PRO A 151 -8.46 16.89 -9.05
C PRO A 151 -9.66 16.74 -10.00
N ASP A 152 -9.83 15.56 -10.59
CA ASP A 152 -10.95 15.24 -11.48
C ASP A 152 -12.07 14.44 -10.77
N GLY A 153 -12.11 14.50 -9.42
CA GLY A 153 -13.13 13.83 -8.62
C GLY A 153 -12.84 12.34 -8.36
N GLY A 154 -11.64 11.87 -8.63
CA GLY A 154 -11.23 10.50 -8.27
C GLY A 154 -11.29 10.26 -6.77
N ASP A 155 -11.82 9.11 -6.32
CA ASP A 155 -12.19 8.88 -4.93
C ASP A 155 -11.73 7.53 -4.35
N VAL A 156 -10.87 6.78 -5.06
CA VAL A 156 -10.49 5.41 -4.65
C VAL A 156 -10.03 5.33 -3.20
N LEU A 157 -9.17 6.24 -2.74
CA LEU A 157 -8.69 6.27 -1.35
C LEU A 157 -9.51 7.17 -0.41
N ALA A 158 -10.40 8.02 -0.94
CA ALA A 158 -11.18 8.96 -0.13
C ALA A 158 -12.11 8.30 0.91
N PRO A 159 -12.70 7.11 0.69
CA PRO A 159 -13.55 6.46 1.70
C PRO A 159 -12.76 5.75 2.82
N THR A 160 -11.43 5.78 2.80
CA THR A 160 -10.60 5.07 3.79
C THR A 160 -10.88 5.55 5.21
N THR A 161 -11.11 4.60 6.12
CA THR A 161 -11.27 4.83 7.56
C THR A 161 -10.11 4.30 8.37
N PHE A 162 -9.61 3.11 8.03
CA PHE A 162 -8.46 2.47 8.66
C PHE A 162 -7.52 1.87 7.63
N ILE A 163 -6.25 1.77 8.04
CA ILE A 163 -5.19 1.12 7.26
C ILE A 163 -4.45 0.19 8.21
N GLN A 164 -4.25 -1.07 7.81
CA GLN A 164 -3.33 -1.98 8.50
C GLN A 164 -2.02 -2.06 7.71
N ARG A 165 -0.89 -2.02 8.42
CA ARG A 165 0.44 -2.41 7.94
C ARG A 165 0.85 -3.67 8.65
N VAL A 166 1.01 -4.78 7.92
CA VAL A 166 1.32 -6.10 8.45
C VAL A 166 2.34 -6.82 7.56
N ASN A 167 2.79 -8.00 7.95
CA ASN A 167 3.77 -8.80 7.19
C ASN A 167 5.02 -7.98 6.82
N THR A 168 5.51 -7.20 7.78
CA THR A 168 6.68 -6.33 7.58
C THR A 168 7.96 -7.15 7.53
N SER A 169 8.86 -6.80 6.62
CA SER A 169 10.23 -7.32 6.54
C SER A 169 11.20 -6.15 6.38
N GLY A 170 12.26 -6.11 7.19
CA GLY A 170 13.25 -5.04 7.19
C GLY A 170 12.74 -3.67 7.67
N GLY A 171 13.40 -2.61 7.26
CA GLY A 171 13.00 -1.22 7.49
C GLY A 171 13.43 -0.59 8.82
N LEU A 172 14.07 -1.33 9.76
CA LEU A 172 14.61 -0.73 10.99
C LEU A 172 15.80 0.18 10.70
N ALA A 173 15.95 1.22 11.50
CA ALA A 173 17.12 2.09 11.44
C ALA A 173 18.42 1.26 11.56
N PRO A 174 19.51 1.63 10.84
CA PRO A 174 20.78 0.91 10.98
C PRO A 174 21.30 0.92 12.42
N ALA A 175 21.90 -0.19 12.85
CA ALA A 175 22.51 -0.28 14.18
C ALA A 175 23.79 0.55 14.33
N THR A 176 24.43 0.92 13.21
CA THR A 176 25.71 1.64 13.14
C THR A 176 25.63 2.81 12.18
N GLY A 177 26.71 3.59 12.05
CA GLY A 177 26.83 4.68 11.05
C GLY A 177 26.16 5.98 11.46
N CYS A 178 25.91 6.18 12.77
CA CYS A 178 25.45 7.44 13.36
C CYS A 178 26.03 7.58 14.79
N SER A 179 27.36 7.68 14.90
CA SER A 179 28.09 7.65 16.18
C SER A 179 29.14 8.74 16.32
N ASN A 180 29.51 9.43 15.26
CA ASN A 180 30.51 10.50 15.26
C ASN A 180 30.06 11.69 14.39
N ASP A 181 30.70 12.84 14.58
CA ASP A 181 30.28 14.12 13.96
C ASP A 181 30.38 14.11 12.43
N ASP A 182 31.27 13.31 11.83
CA ASP A 182 31.41 13.19 10.39
C ASP A 182 30.21 12.47 9.75
N GLU A 183 29.35 11.85 10.56
CA GLU A 183 28.14 11.16 10.12
C GLU A 183 26.88 12.01 10.21
N ILE A 184 26.97 13.23 10.75
CA ILE A 184 25.84 14.16 10.81
C ILE A 184 25.36 14.50 9.40
N GLY A 185 24.05 14.36 9.19
CA GLY A 185 23.43 14.57 7.87
C GLY A 185 23.49 13.37 6.92
N LYS A 186 24.19 12.28 7.30
CA LYS A 186 24.19 11.04 6.53
C LYS A 186 22.79 10.47 6.46
N VAL A 187 22.37 10.05 5.28
CA VAL A 187 21.05 9.45 5.04
C VAL A 187 21.19 7.94 4.84
N ALA A 188 20.29 7.17 5.45
CA ALA A 188 20.15 5.74 5.24
C ALA A 188 18.78 5.44 4.63
N LEU A 189 18.77 4.79 3.46
CA LEU A 189 17.60 4.28 2.77
C LEU A 189 17.51 2.78 3.05
N VAL A 190 16.73 2.40 4.06
CA VAL A 190 16.67 1.00 4.53
C VAL A 190 15.54 0.26 3.81
N PRO A 191 15.85 -0.77 3.01
CA PRO A 191 14.83 -1.53 2.31
C PRO A 191 13.80 -2.15 3.26
N TYR A 192 12.54 -2.14 2.84
CA TYR A 192 11.47 -2.86 3.54
C TYR A 192 10.40 -3.33 2.55
N SER A 193 9.66 -4.35 2.96
CA SER A 193 8.41 -4.75 2.33
C SER A 193 7.33 -4.95 3.38
N THR A 194 6.07 -4.87 2.97
CA THR A 194 4.91 -5.03 3.86
C THR A 194 3.64 -5.18 3.05
N ASP A 195 2.58 -5.65 3.70
CA ASP A 195 1.23 -5.62 3.14
C ASP A 195 0.45 -4.49 3.78
N TYR A 196 -0.30 -3.73 2.95
CA TYR A 196 -1.25 -2.70 3.38
C TYR A 196 -2.66 -3.12 3.03
N TYR A 197 -3.58 -2.97 4.01
CA TYR A 197 -5.00 -3.24 3.85
C TYR A 197 -5.77 -1.98 4.20
N PHE A 198 -6.61 -1.52 3.25
CA PHE A 198 -7.41 -0.30 3.40
C PHE A 198 -8.87 -0.67 3.62
N TYR A 199 -9.46 -0.07 4.63
CA TYR A 199 -10.82 -0.32 5.07
C TYR A 199 -11.67 0.94 4.93
N ARG A 200 -12.94 0.75 4.65
CA ARG A 200 -13.96 1.80 4.58
C ARG A 200 -15.17 1.42 5.41
N LYS A 201 -16.07 2.37 5.71
CA LYS A 201 -17.35 2.05 6.35
C LYS A 201 -18.11 1.02 5.52
N SER A 202 -18.65 0.01 6.22
CA SER A 202 -19.57 -0.95 5.60
C SER A 202 -20.81 -0.21 5.08
N ARG A 203 -21.25 -0.57 3.89
CA ARG A 203 -22.56 -0.12 3.39
C ARG A 203 -23.63 -0.96 4.10
N ASN A 204 -24.58 -0.33 4.78
CA ASN A 204 -25.78 -0.97 5.30
C ASN A 204 -26.71 -1.38 4.17
#